data_6a0f9596693d15ed9aa07d8b9c551e3d
#
_entry.id   6a0f9596693d15ed9aa07d8b9c551e3d
#
_cell.length_a   1.000
_cell.length_b   1.000
_cell.length_c   1.000
_cell.angle_alpha   90.00
_cell.angle_beta   90.00
_cell.angle_gamma   90.00
#
_symmetry.space_group_name_H-M   'P 1'
#
loop_
_entity.id
_entity.type
_entity.pdbx_description
1 polymer ?
#
loop_
_entity_poly.entity_id
_entity_poly.type
_entity_poly.pdbx_seq_one_letter_code
_entity_poly.pdbx_strand_id
1 'polypeptide(L)'
;RDMNEFEPAGRYDRIVSVEMFEHMRNYRELFRRIAGWLNPGGRFFMHIFCHRSGAYEFVDEGPADWMGRHFFSGGIMPSDDLPLRFQEDLRLLRRDRWNGRHYQRTANAWLDNMDRRRDTILPIMAATYGADRAEQWFQRWRIFFMACAELFGLEEGREWYVTHYLFARRDDAAGAMDGDARS
;
A
#
# COMPACT_ATOMS: atom_id res chain seq x y z
N ARG A 1 -15.23 6.67 -1.75
CA ARG A 1 -15.22 7.83 -0.83
C ARG A 1 -13.77 8.17 -0.50
N ASP A 2 -13.49 9.43 -0.29
CA ASP A 2 -12.19 9.88 0.19
C ASP A 2 -11.94 9.30 1.61
N MET A 3 -10.77 8.68 1.79
CA MET A 3 -10.39 8.09 3.08
C MET A 3 -10.26 9.15 4.19
N ASN A 4 -9.94 10.39 3.83
CA ASN A 4 -9.85 11.50 4.77
C ASN A 4 -11.23 11.94 5.30
N GLU A 5 -12.29 11.69 4.55
CA GLU A 5 -13.67 12.06 4.88
C GLU A 5 -14.54 10.87 5.27
N PHE A 6 -13.99 9.65 5.14
CA PHE A 6 -14.75 8.45 5.39
C PHE A 6 -15.06 8.30 6.87
N GLU A 7 -16.36 8.24 7.19
CA GLU A 7 -16.86 7.91 8.53
C GLU A 7 -17.70 6.64 8.43
N PRO A 8 -17.32 5.56 9.11
CA PRO A 8 -18.08 4.33 9.13
C PRO A 8 -19.34 4.45 10.00
N ALA A 9 -20.38 3.68 9.68
CA ALA A 9 -21.63 3.65 10.45
C ALA A 9 -21.48 2.97 11.83
N GLY A 10 -20.34 2.33 12.12
CA GLY A 10 -20.10 1.61 13.38
C GLY A 10 -18.65 1.19 13.52
N ARG A 11 -18.39 0.30 14.47
CA ARG A 11 -17.06 -0.26 14.72
C ARG A 11 -16.95 -1.66 14.16
N TYR A 12 -15.70 -2.11 13.95
CA TYR A 12 -15.36 -3.37 13.30
C TYR A 12 -14.39 -4.20 14.14
N ASP A 13 -14.51 -5.52 14.07
CA ASP A 13 -13.55 -6.42 14.70
C ASP A 13 -12.27 -6.57 13.86
N ARG A 14 -12.40 -6.33 12.55
CA ARG A 14 -11.29 -6.45 11.60
C ARG A 14 -11.35 -5.32 10.58
N ILE A 15 -10.24 -4.62 10.43
CA ILE A 15 -10.02 -3.63 9.38
C ILE A 15 -8.83 -4.09 8.56
N VAL A 16 -8.97 -4.03 7.24
CA VAL A 16 -7.94 -4.45 6.29
C VAL A 16 -7.67 -3.31 5.31
N SER A 17 -6.40 -2.99 5.12
CA SER A 17 -5.93 -2.07 4.09
C SER A 17 -4.90 -2.77 3.22
N VAL A 18 -5.07 -2.68 1.91
CA VAL A 18 -4.18 -3.27 0.91
C VAL A 18 -3.88 -2.23 -0.15
N GLU A 19 -2.58 -1.93 -0.37
CA GLU A 19 -2.11 -0.99 -1.40
C GLU A 19 -2.86 0.36 -1.34
N MET A 20 -2.94 0.98 -0.17
CA MET A 20 -3.62 2.27 0.04
C MET A 20 -2.75 3.30 0.77
N PHE A 21 -1.99 2.86 1.79
CA PHE A 21 -1.23 3.78 2.64
C PHE A 21 -0.06 4.47 1.91
N GLU A 22 0.43 3.92 0.82
CA GLU A 22 1.41 4.54 -0.08
C GLU A 22 0.89 5.81 -0.78
N HIS A 23 -0.43 5.97 -0.85
CA HIS A 23 -1.07 7.18 -1.38
C HIS A 23 -1.34 8.24 -0.31
N MET A 24 -1.01 7.95 0.96
CA MET A 24 -1.30 8.80 2.12
C MET A 24 0.00 9.25 2.78
N ARG A 25 -0.05 10.44 3.43
CA ARG A 25 1.09 10.97 4.19
C ARG A 25 0.76 11.17 5.67
N ASN A 26 -0.52 11.23 6.01
CA ASN A 26 -1.05 11.53 7.33
C ASN A 26 -1.24 10.27 8.21
N TYR A 27 -0.22 9.40 8.28
CA TYR A 27 -0.26 8.11 9.01
C TYR A 27 -0.79 8.24 10.44
N ARG A 28 -0.34 9.25 11.20
CA ARG A 28 -0.79 9.50 12.57
C ARG A 28 -2.31 9.64 12.66
N GLU A 29 -2.88 10.50 11.81
CA GLU A 29 -4.33 10.74 11.80
C GLU A 29 -5.11 9.50 11.34
N LEU A 30 -4.63 8.81 10.32
CA LEU A 30 -5.26 7.57 9.83
C LEU A 30 -5.24 6.48 10.91
N PHE A 31 -4.15 6.31 11.63
CA PHE A 31 -4.05 5.32 12.71
C PHE A 31 -4.96 5.67 13.86
N ARG A 32 -5.06 6.95 14.24
CA ARG A 32 -6.02 7.44 15.24
C ARG A 32 -7.45 7.12 14.85
N ARG A 33 -7.85 7.39 13.59
CA ARG A 33 -9.19 7.10 13.08
C ARG A 33 -9.47 5.60 13.05
N ILE A 34 -8.54 4.81 12.53
CA ILE A 34 -8.64 3.33 12.49
C ILE A 34 -8.81 2.76 13.91
N ALA A 35 -8.07 3.26 14.88
CA ALA A 35 -8.23 2.86 16.28
C ALA A 35 -9.64 3.16 16.80
N GLY A 36 -10.20 4.32 16.44
CA GLY A 36 -11.57 4.69 16.76
C GLY A 36 -12.64 3.80 16.11
N TRP A 37 -12.34 3.22 14.95
CA TRP A 37 -13.25 2.32 14.22
C TRP A 37 -13.16 0.86 14.66
N LEU A 38 -12.14 0.48 15.43
CA LEU A 38 -11.99 -0.87 15.95
C LEU A 38 -12.81 -1.07 17.22
N ASN A 39 -13.46 -2.22 17.31
CA ASN A 39 -13.99 -2.73 18.57
C ASN A 39 -12.85 -3.04 19.56
N PRO A 40 -13.11 -3.08 20.89
CA PRO A 40 -12.15 -3.66 21.83
C PRO A 40 -11.75 -5.08 21.39
N GLY A 41 -10.45 -5.39 21.41
CA GLY A 41 -9.92 -6.65 20.89
C GLY A 41 -9.84 -6.75 19.36
N GLY A 42 -10.26 -5.71 18.64
CA GLY A 42 -10.20 -5.65 17.18
C GLY A 42 -8.75 -5.62 16.64
N ARG A 43 -8.60 -5.90 15.34
CA ARG A 43 -7.30 -5.93 14.66
C ARG A 43 -7.34 -5.14 13.38
N PHE A 44 -6.24 -4.43 13.11
CA PHE A 44 -5.99 -3.77 11.84
C PHE A 44 -4.85 -4.48 11.11
N PHE A 45 -5.13 -4.96 9.90
CA PHE A 45 -4.14 -5.52 8.99
C PHE A 45 -3.82 -4.51 7.89
N MET A 46 -2.52 -4.27 7.66
CA MET A 46 -2.05 -3.40 6.60
C MET A 46 -1.05 -4.16 5.73
N HIS A 47 -1.32 -4.18 4.42
CA HIS A 47 -0.41 -4.63 3.37
C HIS A 47 0.05 -3.40 2.60
N ILE A 48 1.34 -3.22 2.44
CA ILE A 48 1.94 -2.08 1.74
C ILE A 48 3.28 -2.48 1.13
N PHE A 49 3.57 -1.99 -0.06
CA PHE A 49 4.95 -2.05 -0.56
C PHE A 49 5.82 -1.02 0.17
N CYS A 50 7.10 -1.29 0.27
CA CYS A 50 8.04 -0.42 0.94
C CYS A 50 9.47 -0.60 0.45
N HIS A 51 10.29 0.41 0.73
CA HIS A 51 11.73 0.34 0.63
C HIS A 51 12.34 -0.07 1.98
N ARG A 52 13.43 -0.81 1.94
CA ARG A 52 14.09 -1.39 3.11
C ARG A 52 14.41 -0.38 4.23
N SER A 53 14.91 0.81 3.87
CA SER A 53 15.47 1.75 4.86
C SER A 53 15.08 3.21 4.65
N GLY A 54 14.59 3.62 3.48
CA GLY A 54 14.30 5.01 3.16
C GLY A 54 12.87 5.23 2.69
N ALA A 55 12.21 6.26 3.21
CA ALA A 55 10.97 6.77 2.64
C ALA A 55 11.29 7.95 1.71
N TYR A 56 10.59 8.03 0.58
CA TYR A 56 10.71 9.15 -0.36
C TYR A 56 9.39 9.43 -1.07
N GLU A 57 9.22 10.68 -1.50
CA GLU A 57 8.03 11.10 -2.22
C GLU A 57 8.14 10.78 -3.70
N PHE A 58 7.00 10.46 -4.33
CA PHE A 58 6.90 10.43 -5.78
C PHE A 58 6.66 11.86 -6.26
N VAL A 59 7.68 12.44 -6.89
CA VAL A 59 7.65 13.81 -7.40
C VAL A 59 7.49 13.83 -8.91
N ASP A 60 7.11 14.98 -9.48
CA ASP A 60 7.11 15.26 -10.92
C ASP A 60 7.85 16.58 -11.17
N GLU A 61 9.17 16.54 -11.04
CA GLU A 61 10.06 17.69 -11.18
C GLU A 61 10.90 17.62 -12.47
N GLY A 62 10.89 16.49 -13.16
CA GLY A 62 11.70 16.32 -14.35
C GLY A 62 11.35 15.10 -15.22
N PRO A 63 12.04 14.92 -16.36
CA PRO A 63 11.76 13.82 -17.28
C PRO A 63 11.95 12.43 -16.65
N ALA A 64 12.79 12.31 -15.62
CA ALA A 64 13.05 11.07 -14.91
C ALA A 64 11.88 10.63 -14.01
N ASP A 65 10.98 11.54 -13.64
CA ASP A 65 9.90 11.31 -12.69
C ASP A 65 8.64 10.74 -13.36
N TRP A 66 8.85 9.86 -14.33
CA TRP A 66 7.78 9.31 -15.16
C TRP A 66 6.71 8.55 -14.35
N MET A 67 7.12 7.79 -13.32
CA MET A 67 6.21 7.04 -12.47
C MET A 67 5.35 7.97 -11.61
N GLY A 68 5.95 8.99 -11.00
CA GLY A 68 5.23 10.01 -10.24
C GLY A 68 4.19 10.74 -11.08
N ARG A 69 4.60 11.15 -12.29
CA ARG A 69 3.75 11.89 -13.24
C ARG A 69 2.51 11.11 -13.68
N HIS A 70 2.65 9.83 -13.98
CA HIS A 70 1.59 9.07 -14.65
C HIS A 70 0.80 8.12 -13.75
N PHE A 71 1.38 7.69 -12.61
CA PHE A 71 0.81 6.62 -11.80
C PHE A 71 0.74 6.92 -10.30
N PHE A 72 1.70 7.65 -9.73
CA PHE A 72 1.80 7.86 -8.29
C PHE A 72 1.79 9.34 -7.89
N SER A 73 0.97 10.16 -8.54
CA SER A 73 0.87 11.59 -8.22
C SER A 73 0.54 11.80 -6.74
N GLY A 74 1.48 12.41 -6.00
CA GLY A 74 1.31 12.73 -4.59
C GLY A 74 1.48 11.58 -3.60
N GLY A 75 1.81 10.36 -4.05
CA GLY A 75 2.12 9.22 -3.21
C GLY A 75 3.55 9.24 -2.65
N ILE A 76 3.87 8.21 -1.87
CA ILE A 76 5.20 7.99 -1.32
C ILE A 76 5.63 6.55 -1.51
N MET A 77 6.94 6.32 -1.57
CA MET A 77 7.53 5.02 -1.25
C MET A 77 7.78 5.02 0.26
N PRO A 78 7.02 4.27 1.07
CA PRO A 78 7.26 4.23 2.51
C PRO A 78 8.51 3.40 2.82
N SER A 79 9.18 3.73 3.92
CA SER A 79 10.16 2.81 4.49
C SER A 79 9.46 1.70 5.29
N ASP A 80 10.12 0.56 5.41
CA ASP A 80 9.61 -0.58 6.18
C ASP A 80 9.33 -0.26 7.67
N ASP A 81 9.99 0.75 8.22
CA ASP A 81 9.77 1.21 9.60
C ASP A 81 8.81 2.39 9.74
N LEU A 82 8.39 3.01 8.63
CA LEU A 82 7.56 4.21 8.68
C LEU A 82 6.27 4.02 9.51
N PRO A 83 5.48 2.94 9.34
CA PRO A 83 4.27 2.75 10.14
C PRO A 83 4.55 2.61 11.64
N LEU A 84 5.75 2.17 12.02
CA LEU A 84 6.13 1.94 13.42
C LEU A 84 6.38 3.22 14.20
N ARG A 85 6.51 4.35 13.51
CA ARG A 85 6.72 5.66 14.10
C ARG A 85 5.44 6.32 14.64
N PHE A 86 4.28 5.69 14.42
CA PHE A 86 2.95 6.21 14.74
C PHE A 86 2.17 5.23 15.60
N GLN A 87 2.72 4.85 16.78
CA GLN A 87 2.11 3.86 17.66
C GLN A 87 1.41 4.49 18.88
N GLU A 88 0.89 5.70 18.76
CA GLU A 88 0.16 6.37 19.83
C GLU A 88 -1.20 5.70 20.09
N ASP A 89 -1.94 5.36 19.03
CA ASP A 89 -3.29 4.79 19.09
C ASP A 89 -3.34 3.30 18.76
N LEU A 90 -2.45 2.85 17.90
CA LEU A 90 -2.29 1.45 17.50
C LEU A 90 -0.90 0.94 17.92
N ARG A 91 -0.82 -0.28 18.38
CA ARG A 91 0.46 -0.97 18.65
C ARG A 91 0.66 -2.12 17.70
N LEU A 92 1.88 -2.27 17.22
CA LEU A 92 2.27 -3.40 16.38
C LEU A 92 2.23 -4.69 17.18
N LEU A 93 1.58 -5.73 16.61
CA LEU A 93 1.59 -7.09 17.12
C LEU A 93 2.54 -7.98 16.33
N ARG A 94 2.56 -7.82 14.99
CA ARG A 94 3.32 -8.67 14.09
C ARG A 94 3.68 -7.91 12.82
N ARG A 95 4.87 -8.20 12.28
CA ARG A 95 5.35 -7.71 10.99
C ARG A 95 5.96 -8.86 10.22
N ASP A 96 5.50 -9.07 8.98
CA ASP A 96 6.02 -10.08 8.06
C ASP A 96 6.45 -9.42 6.76
N ARG A 97 7.65 -9.75 6.30
CA ARG A 97 8.21 -9.25 5.03
C ARG A 97 8.10 -10.33 3.96
N TRP A 98 7.65 -9.90 2.79
CA TRP A 98 7.53 -10.74 1.61
C TRP A 98 8.52 -10.26 0.58
N ASN A 99 9.51 -11.10 0.25
CA ASN A 99 10.57 -10.76 -0.70
C ASN A 99 10.01 -10.17 -2.00
N GLY A 100 10.65 -9.11 -2.51
CA GLY A 100 10.19 -8.37 -3.69
C GLY A 100 10.05 -9.23 -4.96
N ARG A 101 10.76 -10.37 -5.05
CA ARG A 101 10.58 -11.32 -6.17
C ARG A 101 9.16 -11.86 -6.32
N HIS A 102 8.36 -11.87 -5.24
CA HIS A 102 6.94 -12.20 -5.34
C HIS A 102 6.21 -11.14 -6.17
N TYR A 103 6.48 -9.86 -5.89
CA TYR A 103 5.88 -8.77 -6.65
C TYR A 103 6.45 -8.68 -8.07
N GLN A 104 7.74 -8.91 -8.27
CA GLN A 104 8.35 -9.04 -9.60
C GLN A 104 7.60 -10.07 -10.45
N ARG A 105 7.37 -11.26 -9.92
CA ARG A 105 6.63 -12.33 -10.65
C ARG A 105 5.19 -11.92 -10.94
N THR A 106 4.54 -11.25 -10.00
CA THR A 106 3.18 -10.75 -10.18
C THR A 106 3.12 -9.69 -11.27
N ALA A 107 4.04 -8.71 -11.26
CA ALA A 107 4.11 -7.65 -12.27
C ALA A 107 4.37 -8.24 -13.68
N ASN A 108 5.27 -9.21 -13.80
CA ASN A 108 5.50 -9.93 -15.06
C ASN A 108 4.26 -10.70 -15.52
N ALA A 109 3.54 -11.37 -14.61
CA ALA A 109 2.31 -12.08 -14.95
C ALA A 109 1.19 -11.12 -15.40
N TRP A 110 1.11 -9.92 -14.82
CA TRP A 110 0.18 -8.88 -15.28
C TRP A 110 0.56 -8.37 -16.66
N LEU A 111 1.86 -8.13 -16.94
CA LEU A 111 2.35 -7.74 -18.26
C LEU A 111 2.01 -8.80 -19.32
N ASP A 112 2.32 -10.06 -19.05
CA ASP A 112 2.00 -11.18 -19.95
C ASP A 112 0.49 -11.29 -20.22
N ASN A 113 -0.32 -11.12 -19.19
CA ASN A 113 -1.78 -11.15 -19.31
C ASN A 113 -2.30 -9.96 -20.13
N MET A 114 -1.74 -8.78 -19.91
CA MET A 114 -2.06 -7.58 -20.67
C MET A 114 -1.74 -7.75 -22.16
N ASP A 115 -0.55 -8.28 -22.47
CA ASP A 115 -0.11 -8.51 -23.85
C ASP A 115 -0.99 -9.54 -24.58
N ARG A 116 -1.33 -10.65 -23.92
CA ARG A 116 -2.23 -11.66 -24.47
C ARG A 116 -3.67 -11.17 -24.68
N ARG A 117 -4.11 -10.19 -23.91
CA ARG A 117 -5.49 -9.67 -23.96
C ARG A 117 -5.59 -8.27 -24.57
N ARG A 118 -4.62 -7.90 -25.39
CA ARG A 118 -4.52 -6.58 -25.99
C ARG A 118 -5.85 -6.12 -26.62
N ASP A 119 -6.49 -6.98 -27.41
CA ASP A 119 -7.73 -6.64 -28.13
C ASP A 119 -8.92 -6.38 -27.18
N THR A 120 -8.91 -6.99 -25.99
CA THR A 120 -9.91 -6.73 -24.94
C THR A 120 -9.58 -5.45 -24.16
N ILE A 121 -8.31 -5.15 -23.94
CA ILE A 121 -7.87 -4.05 -23.10
C ILE A 121 -7.87 -2.72 -23.85
N LEU A 122 -7.52 -2.69 -25.13
CA LEU A 122 -7.51 -1.44 -25.91
C LEU A 122 -8.84 -0.67 -25.91
N PRO A 123 -10.01 -1.30 -26.07
CA PRO A 123 -11.28 -0.60 -25.91
C PRO A 123 -11.48 0.02 -24.53
N ILE A 124 -11.00 -0.63 -23.47
CA ILE A 124 -11.04 -0.11 -22.09
C ILE A 124 -10.14 1.13 -22.00
N MET A 125 -8.93 1.07 -22.55
CA MET A 125 -8.02 2.23 -22.61
C MET A 125 -8.62 3.38 -23.37
N ALA A 126 -9.29 3.10 -24.51
CA ALA A 126 -9.98 4.12 -25.31
C ALA A 126 -11.11 4.79 -24.52
N ALA A 127 -11.90 4.01 -23.80
CA ALA A 127 -12.99 4.54 -22.98
C ALA A 127 -12.47 5.39 -21.79
N THR A 128 -11.30 5.03 -21.23
CA THR A 128 -10.74 5.69 -20.05
C THR A 128 -9.92 6.93 -20.39
N TYR A 129 -9.09 6.86 -21.43
CA TYR A 129 -8.08 7.88 -21.74
C TYR A 129 -8.30 8.62 -23.05
N GLY A 130 -9.32 8.23 -23.84
CA GLY A 130 -9.59 8.70 -25.18
C GLY A 130 -9.04 7.77 -26.27
N ALA A 131 -9.79 7.66 -27.38
CA ALA A 131 -9.47 6.74 -28.48
C ALA A 131 -8.10 7.07 -29.13
N ASP A 132 -7.77 8.33 -29.24
CA ASP A 132 -6.51 8.86 -29.78
C ASP A 132 -5.28 8.53 -28.93
N ARG A 133 -5.49 8.22 -27.64
CA ARG A 133 -4.43 7.94 -26.67
C ARG A 133 -4.41 6.49 -26.17
N ALA A 134 -5.32 5.65 -26.61
CA ALA A 134 -5.47 4.28 -26.16
C ALA A 134 -4.17 3.47 -26.29
N GLU A 135 -3.53 3.51 -27.45
CA GLU A 135 -2.27 2.83 -27.72
C GLU A 135 -1.12 3.35 -26.85
N GLN A 136 -1.05 4.66 -26.67
CA GLN A 136 -0.03 5.28 -25.82
C GLN A 136 -0.18 4.81 -24.37
N TRP A 137 -1.42 4.78 -23.84
CA TRP A 137 -1.69 4.32 -22.48
C TRP A 137 -1.49 2.82 -22.33
N PHE A 138 -1.79 2.02 -23.35
CA PHE A 138 -1.44 0.61 -23.36
C PHE A 138 0.07 0.42 -23.17
N GLN A 139 0.91 1.14 -23.92
CA GLN A 139 2.36 1.09 -23.77
C GLN A 139 2.84 1.64 -22.41
N ARG A 140 2.20 2.69 -21.89
CA ARG A 140 2.51 3.23 -20.55
C ARG A 140 2.28 2.19 -19.45
N TRP A 141 1.19 1.46 -19.49
CA TRP A 141 0.92 0.37 -18.54
C TRP A 141 1.93 -0.78 -18.67
N ARG A 142 2.34 -1.13 -19.89
CA ARG A 142 3.41 -2.11 -20.08
C ARG A 142 4.73 -1.66 -19.46
N ILE A 143 5.13 -0.42 -19.68
CA ILE A 143 6.35 0.19 -19.08
C ILE A 143 6.21 0.19 -17.55
N PHE A 144 5.04 0.52 -17.02
CA PHE A 144 4.76 0.49 -15.60
C PHE A 144 5.01 -0.91 -15.00
N PHE A 145 4.45 -1.95 -15.58
CA PHE A 145 4.66 -3.32 -15.07
C PHE A 145 6.12 -3.77 -15.20
N MET A 146 6.80 -3.42 -16.29
CA MET A 146 8.24 -3.69 -16.45
C MET A 146 9.06 -2.97 -15.37
N ALA A 147 8.81 -1.69 -15.16
CA ALA A 147 9.51 -0.90 -14.14
C ALA A 147 9.27 -1.45 -12.72
N CYS A 148 8.03 -1.85 -12.40
CA CYS A 148 7.73 -2.50 -11.12
C CYS A 148 8.46 -3.84 -10.99
N ALA A 149 8.49 -4.66 -12.06
CA ALA A 149 9.19 -5.95 -12.02
C ALA A 149 10.70 -5.78 -11.78
N GLU A 150 11.35 -4.83 -12.46
CA GLU A 150 12.76 -4.52 -12.26
C GLU A 150 13.02 -3.99 -10.86
N LEU A 151 12.23 -3.01 -10.40
CA LEU A 151 12.39 -2.42 -9.07
C LEU A 151 12.30 -3.47 -7.96
N PHE A 152 11.23 -4.26 -7.95
CA PHE A 152 11.02 -5.28 -6.92
C PHE A 152 11.93 -6.51 -7.07
N GLY A 153 12.55 -6.71 -8.24
CA GLY A 153 13.56 -7.73 -8.49
C GLY A 153 14.97 -7.34 -8.04
N LEU A 154 15.23 -6.04 -7.85
CA LEU A 154 16.55 -5.53 -7.54
C LEU A 154 17.11 -6.14 -6.25
N GLU A 155 18.43 -6.37 -6.21
CA GLU A 155 19.12 -7.00 -5.08
C GLU A 155 18.41 -8.30 -4.60
N GLU A 156 17.93 -9.10 -5.56
CA GLU A 156 17.17 -10.33 -5.28
C GLU A 156 15.90 -10.10 -4.46
N GLY A 157 15.26 -8.94 -4.61
CA GLY A 157 14.04 -8.57 -3.92
C GLY A 157 14.25 -8.18 -2.46
N ARG A 158 15.46 -7.79 -2.08
CA ARG A 158 15.78 -7.37 -0.71
C ARG A 158 15.70 -5.87 -0.47
N GLU A 159 15.64 -5.06 -1.53
CA GLU A 159 15.64 -3.61 -1.43
C GLU A 159 14.22 -3.04 -1.39
N TRP A 160 13.38 -3.46 -2.34
CA TRP A 160 11.94 -3.14 -2.38
C TRP A 160 11.14 -4.42 -2.23
N TYR A 161 10.16 -4.40 -1.34
CA TYR A 161 9.36 -5.57 -1.02
C TYR A 161 8.00 -5.19 -0.44
N VAL A 162 7.18 -6.17 -0.13
CA VAL A 162 5.90 -5.96 0.55
C VAL A 162 6.05 -6.32 2.02
N THR A 163 5.45 -5.50 2.89
CA THR A 163 5.38 -5.80 4.31
C THR A 163 3.92 -5.85 4.78
N HIS A 164 3.62 -6.85 5.57
CA HIS A 164 2.37 -6.99 6.30
C HIS A 164 2.57 -6.56 7.74
N TYR A 165 1.65 -5.75 8.23
CA TYR A 165 1.61 -5.33 9.62
C TYR A 165 0.28 -5.71 10.23
N LEU A 166 0.30 -6.28 11.42
CA LEU A 166 -0.88 -6.52 12.22
C LEU A 166 -0.81 -5.63 13.45
N PHE A 167 -1.83 -4.80 13.64
CA PHE A 167 -1.94 -3.90 14.77
C PHE A 167 -3.16 -4.23 15.63
N ALA A 168 -3.07 -3.86 16.92
CA ALA A 168 -4.19 -3.78 17.84
C ALA A 168 -4.34 -2.35 18.37
N ARG A 169 -5.48 -2.03 18.94
CA ARG A 169 -5.63 -0.79 19.72
C ARG A 169 -4.63 -0.78 20.87
N ARG A 170 -4.08 0.37 21.15
CA ARG A 170 -3.14 0.52 22.27
C ARG A 170 -3.81 0.26 23.61
N ASP A 171 -5.04 0.70 23.78
CA ASP A 171 -5.83 0.55 25.02
C ASP A 171 -6.16 -0.91 25.37
N ASP A 172 -6.19 -1.81 24.37
CA ASP A 172 -6.43 -3.24 24.61
C ASP A 172 -5.33 -3.91 25.48
N ALA A 173 -4.16 -3.26 25.65
CA ALA A 173 -3.08 -3.76 26.48
C ALA A 173 -3.26 -3.42 27.97
N ALA A 174 -3.95 -2.33 28.29
CA ALA A 174 -4.17 -1.90 29.67
C ALA A 174 -5.15 -2.84 30.43
N GLY A 175 -6.12 -3.42 29.71
CA GLY A 175 -7.11 -4.34 30.32
C GLY A 175 -6.59 -5.76 30.59
N ALA A 176 -5.44 -6.15 29.97
CA ALA A 176 -4.89 -7.51 30.18
C ALA A 176 -3.95 -7.61 31.39
N MET A 177 -3.48 -6.48 31.94
CA MET A 177 -2.58 -6.46 33.11
C MET A 177 -3.35 -6.36 34.44
N ASP A 178 -4.61 -5.92 34.42
CA ASP A 178 -5.42 -5.81 35.65
C ASP A 178 -6.20 -7.09 36.01
N GLY A 179 -6.21 -8.11 35.13
CA GLY A 179 -6.91 -9.38 35.33
C GLY A 179 -6.14 -10.45 36.14
N ASP A 180 -4.83 -10.31 36.31
CA ASP A 180 -3.99 -11.35 36.95
C ASP A 180 -3.54 -11.01 38.37
N ALA A 181 -4.04 -9.92 38.95
CA ALA A 181 -3.72 -9.51 40.32
C ALA A 181 -4.82 -9.80 41.34
N ARG A 182 -5.84 -10.61 40.99
CA ARG A 182 -6.91 -11.03 41.92
C ARG A 182 -7.22 -12.52 41.73
N SER A 183 -6.37 -13.36 42.26
CA SER A 183 -6.73 -14.72 42.66
C SER A 183 -5.74 -15.22 43.73
#